data_143313effd25d864bb07fb701eae5db2
#
_entry.id   143313effd25d864bb07fb701eae5db2
#
_cell.length_a   1.000
_cell.length_b   1.000
_cell.length_c   1.000
_cell.angle_alpha   90.00
_cell.angle_beta   90.00
_cell.angle_gamma   90.00
#
_symmetry.space_group_name_H-M   'P 1'
#
loop_
_entity.id
_entity.type
_entity.pdbx_description
1 polymer ?
#
loop_
_entity_poly.entity_id
_entity_poly.type
_entity_poly.pdbx_seq_one_letter_code
_entity_poly.pdbx_strand_id
1 'polypeptide(L)'
;KEEAGQLWPLIEWCLEFSRRKINEGGVVASDADELENRFPAGDANLCTSSLYYDALLSASYLAKDLGKGSELAKKYRKQAMELEKNIDSYFAAEVEGFDTYAYYEGNDVLRAWICIPLTVGINKRAAGSIDALFSPRLWTENGLLTQAGSKTFWDRSTLYALRGVFMAGEVGKAMEYLKRYSVTRLLGNHVPYAVEAWPEGGQRHLSAESALYGRVVTEGMFGIRPTGFRSFTL
;
A
#
# COMPACT_ATOMS: atom_id res chain seq x y z
N LYS A 1 8.13 -19.85 14.75
CA LYS A 1 7.01 -19.73 15.71
C LYS A 1 7.44 -19.09 17.03
N GLU A 2 8.58 -19.50 17.58
CA GLU A 2 9.08 -19.03 18.86
C GLU A 2 9.28 -17.49 18.85
N GLU A 3 10.08 -16.97 17.93
CA GLU A 3 10.31 -15.53 17.77
C GLU A 3 9.00 -14.74 17.58
N ALA A 4 8.11 -15.24 16.73
CA ALA A 4 6.81 -14.58 16.53
C ALA A 4 5.95 -14.63 17.80
N GLY A 5 6.07 -15.68 18.62
CA GLY A 5 5.44 -15.77 19.93
C GLY A 5 5.99 -14.76 20.93
N GLN A 6 7.29 -14.50 20.89
CA GLN A 6 7.96 -13.49 21.72
C GLN A 6 7.56 -12.07 21.30
N LEU A 7 7.36 -11.82 20.00
CA LEU A 7 6.94 -10.52 19.46
C LEU A 7 5.43 -10.28 19.57
N TRP A 8 4.65 -11.30 19.92
CA TRP A 8 3.19 -11.17 19.96
C TRP A 8 2.67 -10.04 20.84
N PRO A 9 3.18 -9.80 22.06
CA PRO A 9 2.73 -8.67 22.88
C PRO A 9 2.95 -7.31 22.20
N LEU A 10 4.05 -7.15 21.45
CA LEU A 10 4.31 -5.93 20.68
C LEU A 10 3.30 -5.77 19.52
N ILE A 11 2.99 -6.86 18.83
CA ILE A 11 1.98 -6.86 17.76
C ILE A 11 0.62 -6.42 18.32
N GLU A 12 0.19 -7.01 19.43
CA GLU A 12 -1.08 -6.63 20.09
C GLU A 12 -1.07 -5.16 20.51
N TRP A 13 0.04 -4.67 21.06
CA TRP A 13 0.18 -3.27 21.43
C TRP A 13 0.03 -2.33 20.20
N CYS A 14 0.69 -2.64 19.09
CA CYS A 14 0.58 -1.86 17.85
C CYS A 14 -0.85 -1.84 17.30
N LEU A 15 -1.51 -3.00 17.29
CA LEU A 15 -2.90 -3.11 16.83
C LEU A 15 -3.85 -2.31 17.73
N GLU A 16 -3.68 -2.40 19.04
CA GLU A 16 -4.49 -1.67 20.01
C GLU A 16 -4.24 -0.16 19.93
N PHE A 17 -2.98 0.26 19.71
CA PHE A 17 -2.65 1.67 19.47
C PHE A 17 -3.43 2.22 18.28
N SER A 18 -3.39 1.54 17.13
CA SER A 18 -4.14 1.95 15.94
C SER A 18 -5.65 1.92 16.16
N ARG A 19 -6.17 0.92 16.89
CA ARG A 19 -7.59 0.82 17.25
C ARG A 19 -8.08 2.04 18.04
N ARG A 20 -7.27 2.54 18.98
CA ARG A 20 -7.60 3.74 19.78
C ARG A 20 -7.58 5.03 18.97
N LYS A 21 -6.99 5.00 17.78
CA LYS A 21 -6.95 6.13 16.85
C LYS A 21 -8.10 6.13 15.85
N ILE A 22 -8.99 5.14 15.90
CA ILE A 22 -10.18 5.14 15.01
C ILE A 22 -11.07 6.33 15.38
N ASN A 23 -11.33 7.17 14.37
CA ASN A 23 -12.19 8.35 14.48
C ASN A 23 -13.69 8.00 14.29
N GLU A 24 -14.55 9.00 14.31
CA GLU A 24 -16.00 8.84 14.10
C GLU A 24 -16.36 8.29 12.71
N GLY A 25 -15.54 8.53 11.69
CA GLY A 25 -15.66 7.95 10.36
C GLY A 25 -15.23 6.49 10.26
N GLY A 26 -14.75 5.90 11.37
CA GLY A 26 -14.33 4.51 11.45
C GLY A 26 -12.99 4.21 10.78
N VAL A 27 -12.18 5.21 10.50
CA VAL A 27 -10.83 5.12 9.92
C VAL A 27 -9.77 5.59 10.91
N VAL A 28 -8.50 5.24 10.68
CA VAL A 28 -7.42 5.56 11.61
C VAL A 28 -7.03 7.04 11.49
N ALA A 29 -7.22 7.81 12.55
CA ALA A 29 -6.72 9.18 12.64
C ALA A 29 -5.19 9.21 12.65
N SER A 30 -4.62 9.99 11.75
CA SER A 30 -3.18 10.20 11.61
C SER A 30 -2.92 11.46 10.81
N ASP A 31 -2.17 12.38 11.38
CA ASP A 31 -1.70 13.62 10.76
C ASP A 31 -0.36 13.46 10.01
N ALA A 32 0.14 12.24 9.92
CA ALA A 32 1.38 11.90 9.24
C ALA A 32 1.24 10.60 8.45
N ASP A 33 2.10 10.43 7.46
CA ASP A 33 2.20 9.23 6.63
C ASP A 33 3.67 8.86 6.35
N GLU A 34 3.88 7.84 5.51
CA GLU A 34 5.22 7.43 5.06
C GLU A 34 5.99 8.51 4.27
N LEU A 35 5.31 9.55 3.78
CA LEU A 35 5.95 10.64 3.05
C LEU A 35 6.50 11.73 3.97
N GLU A 36 6.55 11.48 5.29
CA GLU A 36 7.22 12.31 6.29
C GLU A 36 6.78 13.78 6.24
N ASN A 37 5.48 14.01 6.07
CA ASN A 37 4.85 15.33 5.94
C ASN A 37 5.32 16.18 4.73
N ARG A 38 5.86 15.55 3.69
CA ARG A 38 6.20 16.25 2.44
C ARG A 38 4.97 16.78 1.71
N PHE A 39 3.86 16.11 1.90
CA PHE A 39 2.55 16.50 1.38
C PHE A 39 1.52 16.43 2.50
N PRO A 40 0.43 17.21 2.44
CA PRO A 40 -0.62 17.12 3.42
C PRO A 40 -1.16 15.70 3.57
N ALA A 41 -1.36 15.23 4.80
CA ALA A 41 -1.90 13.91 5.13
C ALA A 41 -3.33 13.97 5.71
N GLY A 42 -3.83 15.16 6.03
CA GLY A 42 -5.12 15.35 6.70
C GLY A 42 -5.10 14.84 8.14
N ASP A 43 -6.28 14.75 8.75
CA ASP A 43 -6.46 14.20 10.10
C ASP A 43 -6.60 12.67 10.11
N ALA A 44 -6.87 12.09 8.93
CA ALA A 44 -6.86 10.67 8.66
C ALA A 44 -6.48 10.46 7.19
N ASN A 45 -5.67 9.46 6.89
CA ASN A 45 -5.23 9.21 5.52
C ASN A 45 -5.43 7.75 5.10
N LEU A 46 -5.58 7.60 3.79
CA LEU A 46 -5.85 6.33 3.12
C LEU A 46 -4.75 5.28 3.37
N CYS A 47 -3.48 5.72 3.38
CA CYS A 47 -2.34 4.82 3.59
C CYS A 47 -2.39 4.17 4.97
N THR A 48 -2.45 4.97 6.03
CA THR A 48 -2.45 4.47 7.42
C THR A 48 -3.62 3.51 7.66
N SER A 49 -4.82 3.87 7.19
CA SER A 49 -6.00 3.02 7.35
C SER A 49 -5.89 1.71 6.58
N SER A 50 -5.37 1.74 5.35
CA SER A 50 -5.19 0.54 4.52
C SER A 50 -4.11 -0.40 5.10
N LEU A 51 -3.01 0.14 5.61
CA LEU A 51 -1.97 -0.65 6.28
C LEU A 51 -2.48 -1.28 7.58
N TYR A 52 -3.31 -0.58 8.33
CA TYR A 52 -3.93 -1.16 9.53
C TYR A 52 -4.89 -2.29 9.18
N TYR A 53 -5.64 -2.19 8.08
CA TYR A 53 -6.46 -3.29 7.55
C TYR A 53 -5.61 -4.55 7.29
N ASP A 54 -4.49 -4.42 6.58
CA ASP A 54 -3.59 -5.55 6.29
C ASP A 54 -2.95 -6.12 7.55
N ALA A 55 -2.59 -5.26 8.51
CA ALA A 55 -2.07 -5.68 9.81
C ALA A 55 -3.09 -6.53 10.60
N LEU A 56 -4.37 -6.16 10.59
CA LEU A 56 -5.45 -6.93 11.22
C LEU A 56 -5.64 -8.30 10.56
N LEU A 57 -5.62 -8.37 9.21
CA LEU A 57 -5.69 -9.65 8.49
C LEU A 57 -4.49 -10.54 8.82
N SER A 58 -3.29 -9.99 8.75
CA SER A 58 -2.06 -10.70 9.06
C SER A 58 -2.04 -11.21 10.51
N ALA A 59 -2.49 -10.38 11.46
CA ALA A 59 -2.63 -10.77 12.86
C ALA A 59 -3.68 -11.88 13.05
N SER A 60 -4.75 -11.91 12.25
CA SER A 60 -5.73 -12.99 12.32
C SER A 60 -5.14 -14.36 11.95
N TYR A 61 -4.29 -14.40 10.92
CA TYR A 61 -3.58 -15.61 10.53
C TYR A 61 -2.54 -16.01 11.59
N LEU A 62 -1.77 -15.04 12.05
CA LEU A 62 -0.71 -15.29 13.03
C LEU A 62 -1.27 -15.75 14.38
N ALA A 63 -2.39 -15.17 14.84
CA ALA A 63 -3.08 -15.58 16.06
C ALA A 63 -3.51 -17.05 16.01
N LYS A 64 -4.04 -17.49 14.87
CA LYS A 64 -4.39 -18.90 14.62
C LYS A 64 -3.16 -19.80 14.72
N ASP A 65 -2.08 -19.44 14.03
CA ASP A 65 -0.87 -20.26 13.95
C ASP A 65 -0.08 -20.32 15.25
N LEU A 66 -0.17 -19.27 16.06
CA LEU A 66 0.43 -19.22 17.41
C LEU A 66 -0.45 -19.84 18.50
N GLY A 67 -1.67 -20.29 18.15
CA GLY A 67 -2.59 -20.87 19.13
C GLY A 67 -3.16 -19.88 20.14
N LYS A 68 -3.31 -18.60 19.75
CA LYS A 68 -3.86 -17.53 20.61
C LYS A 68 -5.39 -17.58 20.76
N GLY A 69 -6.02 -18.58 20.14
CA GLY A 69 -7.45 -18.83 20.21
C GLY A 69 -8.20 -18.37 18.94
N SER A 70 -9.20 -19.15 18.57
CA SER A 70 -10.02 -18.91 17.38
C SER A 70 -10.82 -17.59 17.46
N GLU A 71 -11.26 -17.22 18.67
CA GLU A 71 -12.06 -16.03 18.87
C GLU A 71 -11.24 -14.74 18.64
N LEU A 72 -9.96 -14.73 19.03
CA LEU A 72 -9.08 -13.61 18.76
C LEU A 72 -8.82 -13.45 17.26
N ALA A 73 -8.56 -14.55 16.56
CA ALA A 73 -8.38 -14.54 15.10
C ALA A 73 -9.65 -14.03 14.39
N LYS A 74 -10.84 -14.49 14.79
CA LYS A 74 -12.13 -14.01 14.26
C LYS A 74 -12.36 -12.53 14.56
N LYS A 75 -11.98 -12.06 15.76
CA LYS A 75 -12.08 -10.64 16.15
C LYS A 75 -11.28 -9.75 15.20
N TYR A 76 -10.00 -10.07 14.97
CA TYR A 76 -9.16 -9.28 14.06
C TYR A 76 -9.70 -9.30 12.63
N ARG A 77 -10.13 -10.45 12.14
CA ARG A 77 -10.74 -10.55 10.81
C ARG A 77 -12.02 -9.71 10.69
N LYS A 78 -12.89 -9.72 11.69
CA LYS A 78 -14.08 -8.89 11.73
C LYS A 78 -13.74 -7.40 11.70
N GLN A 79 -12.76 -6.98 12.50
CA GLN A 79 -12.28 -5.59 12.52
C GLN A 79 -11.71 -5.17 11.15
N ALA A 80 -10.95 -6.03 10.48
CA ALA A 80 -10.45 -5.77 9.14
C ALA A 80 -11.60 -5.54 8.14
N MET A 81 -12.59 -6.43 8.12
CA MET A 81 -13.74 -6.30 7.19
C MET A 81 -14.61 -5.07 7.47
N GLU A 82 -14.71 -4.64 8.71
CA GLU A 82 -15.38 -3.40 9.09
C GLU A 82 -14.59 -2.17 8.62
N LEU A 83 -13.28 -2.18 8.85
CA LEU A 83 -12.38 -1.12 8.41
C LEU A 83 -12.35 -1.00 6.87
N GLU A 84 -12.38 -2.10 6.12
CA GLU A 84 -12.46 -2.07 4.65
C GLU A 84 -13.69 -1.29 4.15
N LYS A 85 -14.86 -1.53 4.79
CA LYS A 85 -16.09 -0.79 4.45
C LYS A 85 -15.94 0.70 4.78
N ASN A 86 -15.36 1.00 5.93
CA ASN A 86 -15.18 2.37 6.38
C ASN A 86 -14.17 3.13 5.50
N ILE A 87 -13.09 2.46 5.06
CA ILE A 87 -12.13 3.02 4.10
C ILE A 87 -12.85 3.45 2.82
N ASP A 88 -13.68 2.58 2.26
CA ASP A 88 -14.43 2.96 1.05
C ASP A 88 -15.43 4.07 1.33
N SER A 89 -16.16 4.03 2.45
CA SER A 89 -17.16 5.06 2.78
C SER A 89 -16.53 6.43 3.05
N TYR A 90 -15.34 6.47 3.64
CA TYR A 90 -14.69 7.70 4.07
C TYR A 90 -13.85 8.35 2.97
N PHE A 91 -13.09 7.54 2.21
CA PHE A 91 -12.13 8.04 1.22
C PHE A 91 -12.63 7.98 -0.22
N ALA A 92 -13.76 7.32 -0.52
CA ALA A 92 -14.29 7.22 -1.86
C ALA A 92 -14.58 8.60 -2.46
N ALA A 93 -14.01 8.91 -3.61
CA ALA A 93 -14.17 10.18 -4.28
C ALA A 93 -13.89 10.10 -5.78
N GLU A 94 -14.45 11.04 -6.52
CA GLU A 94 -13.94 11.39 -7.84
C GLU A 94 -12.82 12.41 -7.67
N VAL A 95 -11.59 12.07 -8.07
CA VAL A 95 -10.43 12.94 -8.01
C VAL A 95 -9.88 13.15 -9.41
N GLU A 96 -9.82 14.39 -9.87
CA GLU A 96 -9.39 14.76 -11.23
C GLU A 96 -10.10 13.95 -12.35
N GLY A 97 -11.38 13.58 -12.15
CA GLY A 97 -12.19 12.83 -13.11
C GLY A 97 -12.06 11.31 -13.02
N PHE A 98 -11.35 10.77 -12.02
CA PHE A 98 -11.23 9.33 -11.78
C PHE A 98 -12.04 8.91 -10.57
N ASP A 99 -12.87 7.86 -10.70
CA ASP A 99 -13.58 7.23 -9.58
C ASP A 99 -12.61 6.38 -8.74
N THR A 100 -11.98 6.99 -7.76
CA THR A 100 -10.91 6.42 -6.95
C THR A 100 -11.09 6.77 -5.46
N TYR A 101 -10.03 7.13 -4.80
CA TYR A 101 -10.00 7.57 -3.40
C TYR A 101 -9.37 8.97 -3.31
N ALA A 102 -9.98 9.84 -2.51
CA ALA A 102 -9.26 10.97 -1.93
C ALA A 102 -8.23 10.43 -0.93
N TYR A 103 -7.04 11.01 -0.90
CA TYR A 103 -5.99 10.54 0.02
C TYR A 103 -6.32 10.87 1.49
N TYR A 104 -7.00 11.99 1.71
CA TYR A 104 -7.61 12.44 2.96
C TYR A 104 -8.89 13.23 2.65
N GLU A 105 -9.70 13.51 3.63
CA GLU A 105 -10.94 14.26 3.45
C GLU A 105 -10.69 15.64 2.85
N GLY A 106 -11.33 15.93 1.71
CA GLY A 106 -11.14 17.18 0.97
C GLY A 106 -9.92 17.24 0.04
N ASN A 107 -9.17 16.13 -0.10
CA ASN A 107 -8.08 16.06 -1.07
C ASN A 107 -8.64 15.94 -2.50
N ASP A 108 -8.29 16.89 -3.35
CA ASP A 108 -8.73 17.01 -4.75
C ASP A 108 -7.62 16.77 -5.78
N VAL A 109 -6.42 16.40 -5.34
CA VAL A 109 -5.24 16.15 -6.18
C VAL A 109 -4.85 14.67 -6.12
N LEU A 110 -4.62 14.06 -7.28
CA LEU A 110 -4.20 12.66 -7.36
C LEU A 110 -2.87 12.41 -6.64
N ARG A 111 -2.83 11.37 -5.84
CA ARG A 111 -1.67 10.88 -5.07
C ARG A 111 -1.31 9.47 -5.51
N ALA A 112 -0.02 9.16 -5.57
CA ALA A 112 0.42 7.79 -5.86
C ALA A 112 -0.13 6.76 -4.82
N TRP A 113 -0.31 7.18 -3.58
CA TRP A 113 -0.78 6.31 -2.49
C TRP A 113 -2.22 5.82 -2.60
N ILE A 114 -2.98 6.23 -3.63
CA ILE A 114 -4.25 5.55 -3.99
C ILE A 114 -4.02 4.08 -4.41
N CYS A 115 -2.76 3.69 -4.64
CA CYS A 115 -2.39 2.30 -4.88
C CYS A 115 -2.41 1.41 -3.63
N ILE A 116 -2.34 1.98 -2.42
CA ILE A 116 -2.21 1.18 -1.19
C ILE A 116 -3.42 0.26 -0.95
N PRO A 117 -4.68 0.70 -1.13
CA PRO A 117 -5.81 -0.22 -1.09
C PRO A 117 -5.63 -1.45 -1.99
N LEU A 118 -5.23 -1.27 -3.25
CA LEU A 118 -4.96 -2.39 -4.18
C LEU A 118 -3.88 -3.32 -3.64
N THR A 119 -2.82 -2.73 -3.09
CA THR A 119 -1.66 -3.44 -2.56
C THR A 119 -2.03 -4.37 -1.39
N VAL A 120 -3.06 -4.02 -0.63
CA VAL A 120 -3.54 -4.81 0.50
C VAL A 120 -4.80 -5.64 0.16
N GLY A 121 -5.26 -5.59 -1.09
CA GLY A 121 -6.37 -6.40 -1.60
C GLY A 121 -7.75 -5.75 -1.48
N ILE A 122 -7.83 -4.44 -1.26
CA ILE A 122 -9.08 -3.67 -1.32
C ILE A 122 -9.29 -3.23 -2.77
N ASN A 123 -10.19 -3.90 -3.49
CA ASN A 123 -10.34 -3.76 -4.95
C ASN A 123 -11.63 -3.03 -5.38
N LYS A 124 -12.40 -2.46 -4.46
CA LYS A 124 -13.71 -1.89 -4.76
C LYS A 124 -13.66 -0.78 -5.82
N ARG A 125 -12.58 0.02 -5.83
CA ARG A 125 -12.34 1.09 -6.81
C ARG A 125 -11.11 0.82 -7.68
N ALA A 126 -10.84 -0.46 -7.95
CA ALA A 126 -9.64 -0.88 -8.67
C ALA A 126 -9.54 -0.23 -10.06
N ALA A 127 -10.60 -0.26 -10.84
CA ALA A 127 -10.59 0.25 -12.21
C ALA A 127 -10.18 1.74 -12.28
N GLY A 128 -10.89 2.61 -11.55
CA GLY A 128 -10.59 4.03 -11.55
C GLY A 128 -9.24 4.37 -10.92
N SER A 129 -8.84 3.66 -9.85
CA SER A 129 -7.51 3.82 -9.25
C SER A 129 -6.39 3.42 -10.21
N ILE A 130 -6.54 2.32 -10.95
CA ILE A 130 -5.55 1.87 -11.94
C ILE A 130 -5.47 2.85 -13.12
N ASP A 131 -6.61 3.33 -13.58
CA ASP A 131 -6.63 4.32 -14.66
C ASP A 131 -5.99 5.65 -14.23
N ALA A 132 -6.23 6.10 -13.00
CA ALA A 132 -5.57 7.27 -12.42
C ALA A 132 -4.05 7.08 -12.29
N LEU A 133 -3.59 5.95 -11.77
CA LEU A 133 -2.17 5.64 -11.56
C LEU A 133 -1.37 5.65 -12.87
N PHE A 134 -1.95 5.11 -13.95
CA PHE A 134 -1.28 5.04 -15.25
C PHE A 134 -1.69 6.15 -16.22
N SER A 135 -2.42 7.15 -15.74
CA SER A 135 -2.70 8.36 -16.50
C SER A 135 -1.46 9.25 -16.64
N PRO A 136 -1.42 10.17 -17.62
CA PRO A 136 -0.35 11.15 -17.74
C PRO A 136 -0.26 12.12 -16.53
N ARG A 137 -1.22 12.08 -15.62
CA ARG A 137 -1.21 12.88 -14.39
C ARG A 137 -0.22 12.35 -13.36
N LEU A 138 -0.05 11.04 -13.28
CA LEU A 138 0.83 10.37 -12.32
C LEU A 138 1.96 9.58 -12.98
N TRP A 139 1.70 8.88 -14.10
CA TRP A 139 2.74 8.05 -14.72
C TRP A 139 3.60 8.86 -15.68
N THR A 140 4.90 8.68 -15.56
CA THR A 140 5.92 9.27 -16.43
C THR A 140 6.91 8.19 -16.89
N GLU A 141 7.87 8.56 -17.71
CA GLU A 141 8.95 7.65 -18.13
C GLU A 141 9.80 7.14 -16.95
N ASN A 142 9.85 7.89 -15.83
CA ASN A 142 10.61 7.54 -14.63
C ASN A 142 9.78 6.82 -13.56
N GLY A 143 8.56 6.44 -13.85
CA GLY A 143 7.63 5.83 -12.90
C GLY A 143 6.57 6.81 -12.39
N LEU A 144 6.01 6.55 -11.21
CA LEU A 144 4.96 7.35 -10.63
C LEU A 144 5.49 8.59 -9.91
N LEU A 145 4.89 9.73 -10.23
CA LEU A 145 4.95 10.92 -9.38
C LEU A 145 4.30 10.64 -8.03
N THR A 146 4.86 11.17 -6.97
CA THR A 146 4.26 11.07 -5.62
C THR A 146 2.90 11.76 -5.54
N GLN A 147 2.75 12.85 -6.28
CA GLN A 147 1.52 13.64 -6.42
C GLN A 147 1.45 14.24 -7.82
N ALA A 148 0.25 14.35 -8.38
CA ALA A 148 0.03 15.04 -9.64
C ALA A 148 0.53 16.48 -9.56
N GLY A 149 1.25 16.90 -10.62
CA GLY A 149 1.88 18.22 -10.68
C GLY A 149 3.18 18.38 -9.88
N SER A 150 3.62 17.38 -9.13
CA SER A 150 4.96 17.35 -8.52
C SER A 150 6.04 16.99 -9.56
N LYS A 151 7.30 17.03 -9.13
CA LYS A 151 8.45 16.60 -9.96
C LYS A 151 9.21 15.44 -9.31
N THR A 152 8.72 14.93 -8.20
CA THR A 152 9.39 13.91 -7.39
C THR A 152 8.81 12.55 -7.69
N PHE A 153 9.69 11.60 -7.97
CA PHE A 153 9.41 10.20 -8.14
C PHE A 153 9.91 9.44 -6.91
N TRP A 154 9.08 8.57 -6.40
CA TRP A 154 9.50 7.61 -5.39
C TRP A 154 9.37 6.22 -5.97
N ASP A 155 10.48 5.50 -6.03
CA ASP A 155 10.47 4.11 -6.49
C ASP A 155 9.56 3.25 -5.61
N ARG A 156 9.47 3.56 -4.33
CA ARG A 156 8.52 2.97 -3.39
C ARG A 156 7.09 3.08 -3.90
N SER A 157 6.63 4.26 -4.31
CA SER A 157 5.28 4.47 -4.84
C SER A 157 5.03 3.65 -6.10
N THR A 158 5.99 3.64 -7.03
CA THR A 158 5.90 2.85 -8.26
C THR A 158 5.82 1.36 -7.97
N LEU A 159 6.64 0.85 -7.06
CA LEU A 159 6.69 -0.57 -6.71
C LEU A 159 5.43 -1.03 -5.95
N TYR A 160 4.92 -0.22 -5.04
CA TYR A 160 3.61 -0.49 -4.41
C TYR A 160 2.49 -0.52 -5.43
N ALA A 161 2.44 0.45 -6.35
CA ALA A 161 1.42 0.49 -7.39
C ALA A 161 1.48 -0.74 -8.30
N LEU A 162 2.66 -1.10 -8.80
CA LEU A 162 2.82 -2.29 -9.65
C LEU A 162 2.37 -3.56 -8.92
N ARG A 163 2.76 -3.73 -7.64
CA ARG A 163 2.30 -4.86 -6.83
C ARG A 163 0.79 -4.86 -6.68
N GLY A 164 0.19 -3.72 -6.37
CA GLY A 164 -1.26 -3.59 -6.21
C GLY A 164 -2.03 -3.89 -7.50
N VAL A 165 -1.53 -3.45 -8.64
CA VAL A 165 -2.15 -3.70 -9.96
C VAL A 165 -2.11 -5.18 -10.34
N PHE A 166 -0.99 -5.88 -10.06
CA PHE A 166 -0.93 -7.34 -10.18
C PHE A 166 -1.99 -8.01 -9.29
N MET A 167 -2.08 -7.58 -8.02
CA MET A 167 -3.03 -8.14 -7.07
C MET A 167 -4.49 -7.88 -7.42
N ALA A 168 -4.77 -6.80 -8.15
CA ALA A 168 -6.09 -6.51 -8.69
C ALA A 168 -6.42 -7.35 -9.94
N GLY A 169 -5.50 -8.18 -10.43
CA GLY A 169 -5.69 -9.06 -11.58
C GLY A 169 -5.33 -8.44 -12.94
N GLU A 170 -4.89 -7.19 -12.99
CA GLU A 170 -4.50 -6.48 -14.21
C GLU A 170 -3.06 -6.82 -14.64
N VAL A 171 -2.81 -8.12 -14.79
CA VAL A 171 -1.47 -8.70 -15.03
C VAL A 171 -0.81 -8.12 -16.28
N GLY A 172 -1.55 -7.99 -17.38
CA GLY A 172 -1.02 -7.46 -18.64
C GLY A 172 -0.49 -6.05 -18.51
N LYS A 173 -1.30 -5.16 -17.89
CA LYS A 173 -0.95 -3.77 -17.62
C LYS A 173 0.24 -3.69 -16.65
N ALA A 174 0.20 -4.44 -15.56
CA ALA A 174 1.28 -4.46 -14.57
C ALA A 174 2.62 -4.93 -15.18
N MET A 175 2.62 -5.96 -16.00
CA MET A 175 3.81 -6.46 -16.72
C MET A 175 4.40 -5.44 -17.68
N GLU A 176 3.56 -4.75 -18.45
CA GLU A 176 4.00 -3.70 -19.36
C GLU A 176 4.74 -2.59 -18.61
N TYR A 177 4.13 -2.09 -17.55
CA TYR A 177 4.71 -0.99 -16.77
C TYR A 177 5.90 -1.43 -15.91
N LEU A 178 5.91 -2.65 -15.37
CA LEU A 178 7.09 -3.21 -14.69
C LEU A 178 8.29 -3.30 -15.64
N LYS A 179 8.06 -3.75 -16.90
CA LYS A 179 9.12 -3.79 -17.91
C LYS A 179 9.67 -2.41 -18.23
N ARG A 180 8.78 -1.42 -18.46
CA ARG A 180 9.19 -0.02 -18.72
C ARG A 180 10.01 0.54 -17.55
N TYR A 181 9.51 0.40 -16.34
CA TYR A 181 10.22 0.83 -15.13
C TYR A 181 11.60 0.16 -15.01
N SER A 182 11.67 -1.16 -15.17
CA SER A 182 12.92 -1.90 -15.03
C SER A 182 13.96 -1.47 -16.06
N VAL A 183 13.58 -1.30 -17.32
CA VAL A 183 14.48 -0.87 -18.38
C VAL A 183 14.98 0.55 -18.14
N THR A 184 14.10 1.47 -17.83
CA THR A 184 14.45 2.88 -17.66
C THR A 184 15.20 3.14 -16.37
N ARG A 185 14.72 2.57 -15.25
CA ARG A 185 15.19 2.93 -13.91
C ARG A 185 16.32 2.04 -13.40
N LEU A 186 16.31 0.74 -13.75
CA LEU A 186 17.29 -0.21 -13.22
C LEU A 186 18.34 -0.64 -14.23
N LEU A 187 18.04 -0.62 -15.53
CA LEU A 187 18.95 -1.08 -16.58
C LEU A 187 19.43 0.05 -17.52
N GLY A 188 18.88 1.25 -17.37
CA GLY A 188 19.23 2.41 -18.20
C GLY A 188 20.45 3.17 -17.65
N ASN A 189 20.51 4.47 -17.98
CA ASN A 189 21.60 5.37 -17.52
C ASN A 189 21.45 5.83 -16.06
N HIS A 190 20.62 5.19 -15.30
CA HIS A 190 20.36 5.41 -13.89
C HIS A 190 21.17 4.40 -13.05
N VAL A 191 21.15 4.55 -11.72
CA VAL A 191 21.73 3.54 -10.84
C VAL A 191 20.96 2.21 -10.95
N PRO A 192 21.64 1.05 -10.92
CA PRO A 192 21.01 -0.25 -11.16
C PRO A 192 20.27 -0.79 -9.92
N TYR A 193 19.61 0.08 -9.16
CA TYR A 193 18.84 -0.26 -7.97
C TYR A 193 17.74 0.78 -7.72
N ALA A 194 16.69 0.38 -7.01
CA ALA A 194 15.64 1.28 -6.59
C ALA A 194 16.14 2.34 -5.60
N VAL A 195 15.67 3.56 -5.71
CA VAL A 195 16.05 4.69 -4.86
C VAL A 195 14.85 5.25 -4.10
N GLU A 196 15.11 5.94 -3.01
CA GLU A 196 14.05 6.55 -2.20
C GLU A 196 13.29 7.61 -3.00
N ALA A 197 13.98 8.65 -3.44
CA ALA A 197 13.38 9.77 -4.16
C ALA A 197 14.32 10.26 -5.27
N TRP A 198 13.74 10.67 -6.39
CA TRP A 198 14.48 11.21 -7.51
C TRP A 198 13.64 12.30 -8.22
N PRO A 199 14.21 13.39 -8.68
CA PRO A 199 15.62 13.82 -8.54
C PRO A 199 15.97 14.34 -7.14
N GLU A 200 14.99 14.47 -6.27
CA GLU A 200 15.14 14.93 -4.91
C GLU A 200 15.94 13.92 -4.06
N GLY A 201 16.81 14.43 -3.17
CA GLY A 201 17.58 13.59 -2.27
C GLY A 201 18.71 12.80 -2.92
N GLY A 202 18.94 12.95 -4.22
CA GLY A 202 19.93 12.20 -4.96
C GLY A 202 19.52 10.74 -5.18
N GLN A 203 20.49 9.92 -5.54
CA GLN A 203 20.30 8.51 -5.91
C GLN A 203 20.67 7.58 -4.75
N ARG A 204 20.13 7.85 -3.54
CA ARG A 204 20.42 7.01 -2.38
C ARG A 204 19.75 5.65 -2.52
N HIS A 205 20.53 4.60 -2.38
CA HIS A 205 20.03 3.25 -2.28
C HIS A 205 19.44 3.01 -0.87
N LEU A 206 18.21 2.54 -0.82
CA LEU A 206 17.61 1.99 0.37
C LEU A 206 17.25 0.52 0.15
N SER A 207 17.62 -0.32 1.12
CA SER A 207 17.34 -1.76 1.06
C SER A 207 15.85 -2.06 0.99
N ALA A 208 15.02 -1.19 1.57
CA ALA A 208 13.57 -1.34 1.56
C ALA A 208 12.99 -1.29 0.13
N GLU A 209 13.41 -0.33 -0.69
CA GLU A 209 12.96 -0.21 -2.08
C GLU A 209 13.42 -1.38 -2.94
N SER A 210 14.65 -1.85 -2.76
CA SER A 210 15.13 -3.06 -3.43
C SER A 210 14.34 -4.30 -3.02
N ALA A 211 13.99 -4.44 -1.76
CA ALA A 211 13.13 -5.53 -1.27
C ALA A 211 11.70 -5.44 -1.84
N LEU A 212 11.15 -4.23 -2.00
CA LEU A 212 9.84 -4.04 -2.63
C LEU A 212 9.84 -4.52 -4.09
N TYR A 213 10.93 -4.33 -4.85
CA TYR A 213 11.02 -4.89 -6.19
C TYR A 213 10.91 -6.43 -6.18
N GLY A 214 11.60 -7.09 -5.24
CA GLY A 214 11.44 -8.54 -5.02
C GLY A 214 9.99 -8.92 -4.69
N ARG A 215 9.29 -8.12 -3.89
CA ARG A 215 7.87 -8.36 -3.56
C ARG A 215 6.93 -8.13 -4.75
N VAL A 216 7.23 -7.22 -5.66
CA VAL A 216 6.47 -7.08 -6.93
C VAL A 216 6.50 -8.39 -7.71
N VAL A 217 7.66 -9.07 -7.74
CA VAL A 217 7.78 -10.36 -8.42
C VAL A 217 7.09 -11.48 -7.64
N THR A 218 7.38 -11.64 -6.36
CA THR A 218 6.87 -12.77 -5.57
C THR A 218 5.38 -12.64 -5.25
N GLU A 219 4.96 -11.52 -4.69
CA GLU A 219 3.57 -11.31 -4.25
C GLU A 219 2.68 -10.78 -5.38
N GLY A 220 3.23 -9.95 -6.28
CA GLY A 220 2.51 -9.42 -7.42
C GLY A 220 2.44 -10.41 -8.58
N MET A 221 3.56 -10.61 -9.29
CA MET A 221 3.59 -11.36 -10.54
C MET A 221 3.29 -12.86 -10.34
N PHE A 222 3.83 -13.49 -9.29
CA PHE A 222 3.55 -14.89 -8.96
C PHE A 222 2.35 -15.10 -8.02
N GLY A 223 1.79 -14.04 -7.46
CA GLY A 223 0.61 -14.10 -6.60
C GLY A 223 0.84 -14.76 -5.23
N ILE A 224 2.08 -15.01 -4.82
CA ILE A 224 2.40 -15.72 -3.57
C ILE A 224 2.12 -14.82 -2.38
N ARG A 225 1.02 -15.06 -1.67
CA ARG A 225 0.63 -14.30 -0.47
C ARG A 225 0.73 -15.17 0.78
N PRO A 226 1.61 -14.82 1.74
CA PRO A 226 1.66 -15.54 3.01
C PRO A 226 0.34 -15.41 3.79
N THR A 227 -0.19 -16.54 4.27
CA THR A 227 -1.42 -16.61 5.07
C THR A 227 -1.19 -17.33 6.39
N GLY A 228 0.07 -17.61 6.74
CA GLY A 228 0.47 -18.25 7.98
C GLY A 228 1.85 -18.88 7.86
N PHE A 229 2.26 -19.58 8.91
CA PHE A 229 3.50 -20.35 8.88
C PHE A 229 3.37 -21.52 7.91
N ARG A 230 4.22 -21.56 6.89
CA ARG A 230 4.22 -22.60 5.83
C ARG A 230 2.92 -22.64 5.02
N SER A 231 2.16 -21.56 4.98
CA SER A 231 0.96 -21.45 4.16
C SER A 231 0.93 -20.16 3.38
N PHE A 232 0.42 -20.24 2.15
CA PHE A 232 0.23 -19.11 1.27
C PHE A 232 -0.95 -19.38 0.34
N THR A 233 -1.49 -18.34 -0.25
CA THR A 233 -2.42 -18.40 -1.39
C THR A 233 -1.68 -17.99 -2.67
N LEU A 234 -2.19 -18.45 -3.80
CA LEU A 234 -1.84 -18.01 -5.14
C LEU A 234 -2.99 -17.24 -5.73
#